data_3249ff5a8e72b8180ffa1e6ba11c17ef
#
_entry.id   3249ff5a8e72b8180ffa1e6ba11c17ef
#
_cell.length_a   1.000
_cell.length_b   1.000
_cell.length_c   1.000
_cell.angle_alpha   90.00
_cell.angle_beta   90.00
_cell.angle_gamma   90.00
#
_symmetry.space_group_name_H-M   'P 1'
#
loop_
_entity.id
_entity.type
_entity.pdbx_description
1 polymer ?
#
loop_
_entity_poly.entity_id
_entity_poly.type
_entity_poly.pdbx_seq_one_letter_code
_entity_poly.pdbx_strand_id
1 'polypeptide(L)'
;MKVVIVGAGKLGLKVANTLLGGDHDVTIIDTNEDILQKISSQMDVMTINANAKEIKVLKRINIASYDFMITTTGDDEENIVISAFAKSLGCKKAIARVRDPEHMQQISFIKEIMGIDHIVNPDLGITVEIYKYLAEKYTLSNGIFSSGKVSLIEFSVSRFKSLIGVEIPNVGEILPNMLIVAISRNGKVIIPHGDTTIQA
;
A
#
# COMPACT_ATOMS: atom_id res chain seq x y z
N MET A 1 -14.37 -9.45 5.81
CA MET A 1 -14.64 -8.52 4.70
C MET A 1 -14.85 -9.34 3.42
N LYS A 2 -15.70 -8.83 2.51
CA LYS A 2 -15.86 -9.43 1.18
C LYS A 2 -14.94 -8.73 0.17
N VAL A 3 -14.02 -9.47 -0.43
CA VAL A 3 -13.02 -8.92 -1.36
C VAL A 3 -13.09 -9.68 -2.68
N VAL A 4 -13.12 -8.95 -3.80
CA VAL A 4 -12.96 -9.54 -5.12
C VAL A 4 -11.66 -9.08 -5.76
N ILE A 5 -10.89 -10.03 -6.28
CA ILE A 5 -9.63 -9.80 -6.97
C ILE A 5 -9.80 -10.17 -8.43
N VAL A 6 -9.50 -9.26 -9.34
CA VAL A 6 -9.49 -9.50 -10.79
C VAL A 6 -8.05 -9.65 -11.24
N GLY A 7 -7.76 -10.80 -11.85
CA GLY A 7 -6.43 -11.22 -12.28
C GLY A 7 -5.77 -12.19 -11.29
N ALA A 8 -5.62 -13.43 -11.70
CA ALA A 8 -4.99 -14.53 -10.96
C ALA A 8 -3.46 -14.61 -11.20
N GLY A 9 -2.84 -13.50 -11.56
CA GLY A 9 -1.40 -13.37 -11.71
C GLY A 9 -0.65 -13.36 -10.37
N LYS A 10 0.69 -13.24 -10.43
CA LYS A 10 1.55 -13.26 -9.23
C LYS A 10 1.11 -12.30 -8.12
N LEU A 11 0.71 -11.07 -8.48
CA LEU A 11 0.28 -10.07 -7.49
C LEU A 11 -1.09 -10.44 -6.90
N GLY A 12 -2.07 -10.77 -7.75
CA GLY A 12 -3.41 -11.14 -7.29
C GLY A 12 -3.39 -12.33 -6.35
N LEU A 13 -2.63 -13.37 -6.67
CA LEU A 13 -2.44 -14.54 -5.80
C LEU A 13 -1.75 -14.18 -4.48
N LYS A 14 -0.75 -13.31 -4.51
CA LYS A 14 -0.07 -12.87 -3.28
C LYS A 14 -1.03 -12.11 -2.36
N VAL A 15 -1.84 -11.22 -2.93
CA VAL A 15 -2.87 -10.49 -2.19
C VAL A 15 -3.92 -11.44 -1.62
N ALA A 16 -4.44 -12.38 -2.42
CA ALA A 16 -5.40 -13.39 -1.97
C ALA A 16 -4.84 -14.19 -0.79
N ASN A 17 -3.62 -14.71 -0.93
CA ASN A 17 -2.98 -15.51 0.13
C ASN A 17 -2.77 -14.72 1.44
N THR A 18 -2.47 -13.43 1.32
CA THR A 18 -2.33 -12.57 2.50
C THR A 18 -3.67 -12.35 3.20
N LEU A 19 -4.76 -12.20 2.44
CA LEU A 19 -6.10 -12.01 2.98
C LEU A 19 -6.66 -13.27 3.66
N LEU A 20 -6.29 -14.45 3.19
CA LEU A 20 -6.70 -15.73 3.79
C LEU A 20 -6.14 -15.95 5.21
N GLY A 21 -5.11 -15.21 5.60
CA GLY A 21 -4.63 -15.19 6.99
C GLY A 21 -5.59 -14.52 7.98
N GLY A 22 -6.67 -13.88 7.51
CA GLY A 22 -7.71 -13.23 8.30
C GLY A 22 -9.11 -13.79 7.98
N ASP A 23 -10.13 -13.30 8.66
CA ASP A 23 -11.54 -13.64 8.41
C ASP A 23 -12.09 -12.82 7.23
N HIS A 24 -11.76 -13.26 5.98
CA HIS A 24 -12.13 -12.57 4.75
C HIS A 24 -12.67 -13.54 3.70
N ASP A 25 -13.80 -13.18 3.10
CA ASP A 25 -14.37 -13.88 1.94
C ASP A 25 -13.66 -13.37 0.67
N VAL A 26 -12.83 -14.20 0.06
CA VAL A 26 -12.06 -13.84 -1.14
C VAL A 26 -12.65 -14.48 -2.37
N THR A 27 -12.92 -13.68 -3.40
CA THR A 27 -13.33 -14.13 -4.74
C THR A 27 -12.26 -13.74 -5.74
N ILE A 28 -11.86 -14.66 -6.62
CA ILE A 28 -10.89 -14.39 -7.70
C ILE A 28 -11.59 -14.56 -9.04
N ILE A 29 -11.46 -13.56 -9.91
CA ILE A 29 -11.97 -13.58 -11.29
C ILE A 29 -10.78 -13.58 -12.24
N ASP A 30 -10.74 -14.54 -13.14
CA ASP A 30 -9.76 -14.60 -14.24
C ASP A 30 -10.39 -15.26 -15.46
N THR A 31 -9.81 -15.02 -16.63
CA THR A 31 -10.22 -15.69 -17.88
C THR A 31 -9.51 -17.02 -18.10
N ASN A 32 -8.47 -17.32 -17.34
CA ASN A 32 -7.68 -18.55 -17.44
C ASN A 32 -8.22 -19.62 -16.48
N GLU A 33 -8.94 -20.58 -17.03
CA GLU A 33 -9.57 -21.66 -16.27
C GLU A 33 -8.53 -22.56 -15.57
N ASP A 34 -7.41 -22.89 -16.23
CA ASP A 34 -6.37 -23.77 -15.67
C ASP A 34 -5.74 -23.17 -14.41
N ILE A 35 -5.55 -21.85 -14.39
CA ILE A 35 -5.04 -21.14 -13.21
C ILE A 35 -6.08 -21.20 -12.10
N LEU A 36 -7.34 -20.94 -12.42
CA LEU A 36 -8.42 -20.95 -11.42
C LEU A 36 -8.63 -22.33 -10.80
N GLN A 37 -8.54 -23.41 -11.57
CA GLN A 37 -8.62 -24.78 -11.06
C GLN A 37 -7.49 -25.10 -10.07
N LYS A 38 -6.25 -24.67 -10.37
CA LYS A 38 -5.12 -24.82 -9.46
C LYS A 38 -5.35 -24.04 -8.16
N ILE A 39 -5.86 -22.82 -8.26
CA ILE A 39 -6.14 -21.96 -7.10
C ILE A 39 -7.19 -22.61 -6.20
N SER A 40 -8.32 -23.04 -6.77
CA SER A 40 -9.43 -23.64 -6.01
C SER A 40 -9.05 -24.95 -5.31
N SER A 41 -8.01 -25.64 -5.79
CA SER A 41 -7.48 -26.84 -5.15
C SER A 41 -6.50 -26.55 -3.99
N GLN A 42 -5.97 -25.34 -3.89
CA GLN A 42 -4.91 -24.97 -2.94
C GLN A 42 -5.31 -23.90 -1.94
N MET A 43 -6.37 -23.15 -2.23
CA MET A 43 -6.79 -21.99 -1.45
C MET A 43 -8.30 -22.01 -1.23
N ASP A 44 -8.72 -21.64 -0.03
CA ASP A 44 -10.15 -21.50 0.29
C ASP A 44 -10.68 -20.15 -0.25
N VAL A 45 -10.89 -20.09 -1.57
CA VAL A 45 -11.39 -18.92 -2.28
C VAL A 45 -12.45 -19.31 -3.28
N MET A 46 -13.41 -18.42 -3.51
CA MET A 46 -14.32 -18.56 -4.65
C MET A 46 -13.59 -18.18 -5.93
N THR A 47 -13.64 -19.03 -6.95
CA THR A 47 -13.07 -18.73 -8.27
C THR A 47 -14.16 -18.57 -9.32
N ILE A 48 -14.00 -17.61 -10.23
CA ILE A 48 -14.95 -17.33 -11.30
C ILE A 48 -14.19 -17.20 -12.61
N ASN A 49 -14.43 -18.11 -13.53
CA ASN A 49 -13.92 -18.01 -14.90
C ASN A 49 -14.81 -17.04 -15.70
N ALA A 50 -14.34 -15.82 -15.88
CA ALA A 50 -15.06 -14.78 -16.60
C ALA A 50 -14.17 -13.58 -16.93
N ASN A 51 -14.62 -12.77 -17.89
CA ASN A 51 -14.02 -11.48 -18.20
C ASN A 51 -14.69 -10.37 -17.38
N ALA A 52 -13.96 -9.81 -16.42
CA ALA A 52 -14.48 -8.78 -15.52
C ALA A 52 -14.77 -7.42 -16.21
N LYS A 53 -14.31 -7.20 -17.45
CA LYS A 53 -14.72 -6.04 -18.26
C LYS A 53 -16.21 -6.09 -18.64
N GLU A 54 -16.82 -7.25 -18.59
CA GLU A 54 -18.23 -7.39 -18.88
C GLU A 54 -19.07 -7.00 -17.65
N ILE A 55 -19.79 -5.90 -17.75
CA ILE A 55 -20.66 -5.39 -16.68
C ILE A 55 -21.64 -6.46 -16.15
N LYS A 56 -22.10 -7.38 -17.03
CA LYS A 56 -22.97 -8.48 -16.62
C LYS A 56 -22.32 -9.42 -15.61
N VAL A 57 -20.97 -9.59 -15.67
CA VAL A 57 -20.21 -10.40 -14.71
C VAL A 57 -20.23 -9.74 -13.34
N LEU A 58 -19.92 -8.44 -13.27
CA LEU A 58 -19.92 -7.69 -12.01
C LEU A 58 -21.33 -7.63 -11.38
N LYS A 59 -22.37 -7.49 -12.20
CA LYS A 59 -23.76 -7.55 -11.72
C LYS A 59 -24.14 -8.94 -11.20
N ARG A 60 -23.73 -10.02 -11.90
CA ARG A 60 -24.01 -11.41 -11.51
C ARG A 60 -23.44 -11.77 -10.14
N ILE A 61 -22.26 -11.28 -9.82
CA ILE A 61 -21.63 -11.49 -8.51
C ILE A 61 -22.18 -10.55 -7.42
N ASN A 62 -23.08 -9.64 -7.79
CA ASN A 62 -23.59 -8.59 -6.91
C ASN A 62 -22.44 -7.76 -6.31
N ILE A 63 -21.64 -7.11 -7.19
CA ILE A 63 -20.44 -6.36 -6.80
C ILE A 63 -20.70 -5.31 -5.70
N ALA A 64 -21.92 -4.78 -5.62
CA ALA A 64 -22.34 -3.85 -4.58
C ALA A 64 -22.24 -4.45 -3.15
N SER A 65 -22.25 -5.77 -3.02
CA SER A 65 -22.10 -6.44 -1.73
C SER A 65 -20.63 -6.58 -1.27
N TYR A 66 -19.67 -6.23 -2.13
CA TYR A 66 -18.25 -6.35 -1.81
C TYR A 66 -17.71 -5.08 -1.14
N ASP A 67 -16.87 -5.29 -0.14
CA ASP A 67 -16.18 -4.20 0.54
C ASP A 67 -15.04 -3.64 -0.31
N PHE A 68 -14.34 -4.53 -1.04
CA PHE A 68 -13.21 -4.15 -1.89
C PHE A 68 -13.25 -4.88 -3.23
N MET A 69 -12.93 -4.14 -4.29
CA MET A 69 -12.45 -4.69 -5.55
C MET A 69 -10.99 -4.35 -5.76
N ILE A 70 -10.17 -5.32 -6.12
CA ILE A 70 -8.75 -5.15 -6.39
C ILE A 70 -8.47 -5.66 -7.80
N THR A 71 -8.02 -4.81 -8.71
CA THR A 71 -7.68 -5.20 -10.08
C THR A 71 -6.17 -5.32 -10.26
N THR A 72 -5.73 -6.48 -10.75
CA THR A 72 -4.31 -6.85 -10.86
C THR A 72 -3.98 -7.54 -12.17
N THR A 73 -4.75 -7.26 -13.23
CA THR A 73 -4.50 -7.81 -14.57
C THR A 73 -3.17 -7.31 -15.14
N GLY A 74 -2.75 -7.83 -16.28
CA GLY A 74 -1.53 -7.39 -16.96
C GLY A 74 -1.63 -6.01 -17.62
N ASP A 75 -2.82 -5.45 -17.74
CA ASP A 75 -3.16 -4.25 -18.49
C ASP A 75 -3.69 -3.17 -17.55
N ASP A 76 -3.10 -1.97 -17.61
CA ASP A 76 -3.38 -0.88 -16.69
C ASP A 76 -4.73 -0.22 -16.99
N GLU A 77 -5.07 -0.06 -18.27
CA GLU A 77 -6.34 0.49 -18.72
C GLU A 77 -7.50 -0.45 -18.32
N GLU A 78 -7.32 -1.75 -18.48
CA GLU A 78 -8.30 -2.73 -17.98
C GLU A 78 -8.51 -2.60 -16.49
N ASN A 79 -7.44 -2.46 -15.71
CA ASN A 79 -7.51 -2.32 -14.26
C ASN A 79 -8.29 -1.06 -13.87
N ILE A 80 -8.05 0.07 -14.55
CA ILE A 80 -8.76 1.34 -14.32
C ILE A 80 -10.24 1.18 -14.68
N VAL A 81 -10.55 0.66 -15.88
CA VAL A 81 -11.93 0.54 -16.38
C VAL A 81 -12.75 -0.41 -15.49
N ILE A 82 -12.22 -1.58 -15.16
CA ILE A 82 -12.92 -2.56 -14.30
C ILE A 82 -13.20 -1.96 -12.92
N SER A 83 -12.22 -1.26 -12.34
CA SER A 83 -12.37 -0.59 -11.04
C SER A 83 -13.45 0.50 -11.08
N ALA A 84 -13.50 1.32 -12.16
CA ALA A 84 -14.52 2.33 -12.36
C ALA A 84 -15.92 1.71 -12.51
N PHE A 85 -16.05 0.61 -13.25
CA PHE A 85 -17.32 -0.11 -13.36
C PHE A 85 -17.79 -0.65 -12.01
N ALA A 86 -16.89 -1.22 -11.23
CA ALA A 86 -17.23 -1.71 -9.90
C ALA A 86 -17.75 -0.59 -8.98
N LYS A 87 -17.07 0.56 -8.99
CA LYS A 87 -17.52 1.74 -8.24
C LYS A 87 -18.89 2.22 -8.68
N SER A 88 -19.09 2.35 -9.98
CA SER A 88 -20.38 2.77 -10.54
C SER A 88 -21.52 1.79 -10.23
N LEU A 89 -21.20 0.51 -10.03
CA LEU A 89 -22.15 -0.53 -9.64
C LEU A 89 -22.31 -0.70 -8.13
N GLY A 90 -21.66 0.15 -7.31
CA GLY A 90 -21.88 0.22 -5.87
C GLY A 90 -20.86 -0.53 -5.01
N CYS A 91 -19.73 -1.01 -5.55
CA CYS A 91 -18.64 -1.53 -4.73
C CYS A 91 -18.13 -0.45 -3.77
N LYS A 92 -17.93 -0.80 -2.49
CA LYS A 92 -17.58 0.21 -1.48
C LYS A 92 -16.24 0.86 -1.77
N LYS A 93 -15.21 0.05 -2.12
CA LYS A 93 -13.88 0.57 -2.45
C LYS A 93 -13.27 -0.18 -3.63
N ALA A 94 -12.57 0.55 -4.50
CA ALA A 94 -11.84 -0.02 -5.62
C ALA A 94 -10.36 0.37 -5.57
N ILE A 95 -9.50 -0.63 -5.77
CA ILE A 95 -8.05 -0.48 -5.84
C ILE A 95 -7.59 -0.99 -7.19
N ALA A 96 -6.94 -0.12 -7.97
CA ALA A 96 -6.41 -0.47 -9.28
C ALA A 96 -4.88 -0.54 -9.26
N ARG A 97 -4.33 -1.60 -9.87
CA ARG A 97 -2.90 -1.65 -10.18
C ARG A 97 -2.63 -0.88 -11.47
N VAL A 98 -1.70 0.07 -11.40
CA VAL A 98 -1.22 0.85 -12.56
C VAL A 98 0.29 0.95 -12.48
N ARG A 99 1.00 0.57 -13.54
CA ARG A 99 2.46 0.53 -13.59
C ARG A 99 3.04 1.62 -14.47
N ASP A 100 2.30 2.02 -15.51
CA ASP A 100 2.77 2.98 -16.49
C ASP A 100 3.06 4.33 -15.84
N PRO A 101 4.28 4.87 -16.02
CA PRO A 101 4.65 6.18 -15.48
C PRO A 101 3.80 7.34 -16.01
N GLU A 102 3.29 7.26 -17.24
CA GLU A 102 2.44 8.30 -17.81
C GLU A 102 1.09 8.37 -17.08
N HIS A 103 0.49 7.22 -16.79
CA HIS A 103 -0.72 7.15 -15.97
C HIS A 103 -0.47 7.64 -14.55
N MET A 104 0.72 7.38 -14.00
CA MET A 104 1.09 7.84 -12.66
C MET A 104 1.17 9.37 -12.55
N GLN A 105 1.51 10.09 -13.62
CA GLN A 105 1.48 11.56 -13.64
C GLN A 105 0.05 12.10 -13.58
N GLN A 106 -0.92 11.34 -14.06
CA GLN A 106 -2.34 11.71 -14.11
C GLN A 106 -3.17 11.04 -13.02
N ILE A 107 -2.53 10.40 -12.04
CA ILE A 107 -3.20 9.53 -11.06
C ILE A 107 -4.33 10.22 -10.29
N SER A 108 -4.13 11.49 -9.90
CA SER A 108 -5.14 12.25 -9.16
C SER A 108 -6.38 12.49 -10.00
N PHE A 109 -6.20 12.84 -11.27
CA PHE A 109 -7.29 13.03 -12.22
C PHE A 109 -8.02 11.72 -12.51
N ILE A 110 -7.29 10.63 -12.76
CA ILE A 110 -7.89 9.31 -12.99
C ILE A 110 -8.72 8.86 -11.77
N LYS A 111 -8.20 9.01 -10.57
CA LYS A 111 -8.92 8.68 -9.33
C LYS A 111 -10.21 9.47 -9.19
N GLU A 112 -10.14 10.77 -9.42
CA GLU A 112 -11.31 11.66 -9.28
C GLU A 112 -12.39 11.34 -10.30
N ILE A 113 -12.04 11.29 -11.59
CA ILE A 113 -13.01 11.07 -12.68
C ILE A 113 -13.58 9.64 -12.66
N MET A 114 -12.73 8.63 -12.38
CA MET A 114 -13.14 7.22 -12.39
C MET A 114 -13.71 6.75 -11.03
N GLY A 115 -13.65 7.60 -10.01
CA GLY A 115 -14.14 7.28 -8.66
C GLY A 115 -13.33 6.16 -7.98
N ILE A 116 -12.08 5.92 -8.39
CA ILE A 116 -11.21 4.87 -7.84
C ILE A 116 -10.63 5.36 -6.51
N ASP A 117 -10.77 4.57 -5.45
CA ASP A 117 -10.31 4.97 -4.11
C ASP A 117 -8.78 4.96 -3.99
N HIS A 118 -8.13 3.96 -4.60
CA HIS A 118 -6.67 3.84 -4.51
C HIS A 118 -6.07 3.26 -5.78
N ILE A 119 -4.92 3.80 -6.17
CA ILE A 119 -4.10 3.27 -7.27
C ILE A 119 -2.75 2.85 -6.68
N VAL A 120 -2.32 1.64 -7.02
CA VAL A 120 -1.07 1.03 -6.54
C VAL A 120 -0.14 0.79 -7.72
N ASN A 121 1.09 1.29 -7.61
CA ASN A 121 2.19 0.93 -8.50
C ASN A 121 3.20 0.07 -7.72
N PRO A 122 3.21 -1.26 -7.90
CA PRO A 122 4.13 -2.14 -7.17
C PRO A 122 5.60 -1.88 -7.52
N ASP A 123 5.87 -1.55 -8.77
CA ASP A 123 7.24 -1.34 -9.27
C ASP A 123 7.84 -0.07 -8.66
N LEU A 124 7.03 1.00 -8.56
CA LEU A 124 7.44 2.22 -7.86
C LEU A 124 7.67 1.96 -6.37
N GLY A 125 6.79 1.18 -5.73
CA GLY A 125 6.95 0.80 -4.33
C GLY A 125 8.29 0.10 -4.07
N ILE A 126 8.61 -0.90 -4.88
CA ILE A 126 9.89 -1.62 -4.80
C ILE A 126 11.07 -0.68 -5.09
N THR A 127 10.97 0.16 -6.10
CA THR A 127 12.02 1.13 -6.45
C THR A 127 12.33 2.08 -5.30
N VAL A 128 11.29 2.59 -4.63
CA VAL A 128 11.45 3.45 -3.45
C VAL A 128 12.14 2.70 -2.30
N GLU A 129 11.78 1.45 -2.05
CA GLU A 129 12.43 0.64 -1.01
C GLU A 129 13.91 0.35 -1.35
N ILE A 130 14.22 0.01 -2.60
CA ILE A 130 15.61 -0.16 -3.07
C ILE A 130 16.38 1.16 -2.92
N TYR A 131 15.79 2.28 -3.35
CA TYR A 131 16.42 3.58 -3.21
C TYR A 131 16.70 3.93 -1.74
N LYS A 132 15.73 3.70 -0.86
CA LYS A 132 15.93 3.86 0.58
C LYS A 132 17.11 3.02 1.08
N TYR A 133 17.15 1.73 0.75
CA TYR A 133 18.25 0.85 1.14
C TYR A 133 19.61 1.32 0.63
N LEU A 134 19.71 1.77 -0.61
CA LEU A 134 20.93 2.30 -1.19
C LEU A 134 21.30 3.68 -0.61
N ALA A 135 20.31 4.52 -0.35
CA ALA A 135 20.47 5.83 0.27
C ALA A 135 20.71 5.75 1.78
N GLU A 136 20.46 4.60 2.37
CA GLU A 136 20.47 4.29 3.82
C GLU A 136 21.85 4.40 4.51
N LYS A 137 22.76 5.14 3.96
CA LYS A 137 23.74 5.73 4.87
C LYS A 137 23.08 6.61 5.95
N TYR A 138 21.78 6.96 5.82
CA TYR A 138 21.18 8.06 6.60
C TYR A 138 19.74 7.87 7.11
N THR A 139 19.01 6.79 6.76
CA THR A 139 17.60 6.75 7.14
C THR A 139 17.11 5.31 7.35
N LEU A 140 16.91 4.93 8.60
CA LEU A 140 16.19 3.72 8.99
C LEU A 140 14.71 4.11 9.21
N SER A 141 13.82 3.54 8.41
CA SER A 141 12.36 3.62 8.60
C SER A 141 11.68 4.97 8.31
N ASN A 142 11.12 5.08 7.11
CA ASN A 142 10.12 6.12 6.82
C ASN A 142 8.72 5.56 7.03
N GLY A 143 8.15 5.78 8.20
CA GLY A 143 6.72 5.64 8.38
C GLY A 143 5.99 6.81 7.70
N ILE A 144 5.13 6.54 6.70
CA ILE A 144 4.26 7.56 6.12
C ILE A 144 3.02 7.67 7.00
N PHE A 145 2.90 8.76 7.74
CA PHE A 145 1.74 9.06 8.55
C PHE A 145 0.91 10.19 7.93
N SER A 146 -0.38 10.18 8.18
CA SER A 146 -1.28 11.27 7.78
C SER A 146 -1.19 11.66 6.31
N SER A 147 -1.35 10.67 5.39
CA SER A 147 -1.37 10.91 3.93
C SER A 147 -0.09 11.57 3.40
N GLY A 148 1.06 11.24 3.96
CA GLY A 148 2.37 11.76 3.50
C GLY A 148 2.75 13.13 4.03
N LYS A 149 1.95 13.72 4.92
CA LYS A 149 2.23 15.04 5.52
C LYS A 149 3.18 14.97 6.72
N VAL A 150 3.36 13.79 7.32
CA VAL A 150 4.24 13.56 8.47
C VAL A 150 5.17 12.40 8.14
N SER A 151 6.46 12.57 8.39
CA SER A 151 7.48 11.53 8.21
C SER A 151 8.13 11.19 9.54
N LEU A 152 8.39 9.90 9.77
CA LEU A 152 9.23 9.44 10.90
C LEU A 152 10.62 9.11 10.36
N ILE A 153 11.64 9.69 10.96
CA ILE A 153 13.04 9.51 10.54
C ILE A 153 13.83 8.99 11.73
N GLU A 154 14.62 7.95 11.56
CA GLU A 154 15.60 7.49 12.52
C GLU A 154 17.01 7.81 12.01
N PHE A 155 17.87 8.37 12.83
CA PHE A 155 19.26 8.64 12.48
C PHE A 155 20.21 8.47 13.68
N SER A 156 21.46 8.14 13.41
CA SER A 156 22.50 8.05 14.45
C SER A 156 23.01 9.44 14.81
N VAL A 157 22.96 9.75 16.11
CA VAL A 157 23.42 11.04 16.68
C VAL A 157 24.93 11.26 16.42
N SER A 158 25.72 10.19 16.30
CA SER A 158 27.16 10.30 16.03
C SER A 158 27.51 11.09 14.76
N ARG A 159 26.52 11.24 13.84
CA ARG A 159 26.65 12.00 12.60
C ARG A 159 26.31 13.49 12.76
N PHE A 160 25.59 13.83 13.82
CA PHE A 160 25.16 15.19 14.15
C PHE A 160 25.77 15.61 15.48
N LYS A 161 27.07 15.86 15.47
CA LYS A 161 27.83 16.22 16.70
C LYS A 161 27.25 17.41 17.45
N SER A 162 26.58 18.32 16.73
CA SER A 162 25.88 19.47 17.30
C SER A 162 24.71 19.12 18.21
N LEU A 163 24.18 17.89 18.11
CA LEU A 163 23.08 17.40 18.97
C LEU A 163 23.59 16.77 20.27
N ILE A 164 24.87 16.39 20.33
CA ILE A 164 25.43 15.71 21.50
C ILE A 164 25.53 16.72 22.67
N GLY A 165 24.95 16.35 23.80
CA GLY A 165 24.89 17.23 24.99
C GLY A 165 23.72 18.19 25.02
N VAL A 166 22.87 18.19 23.97
CA VAL A 166 21.69 19.07 23.89
C VAL A 166 20.51 18.43 24.62
N GLU A 167 19.82 19.21 25.43
CA GLU A 167 18.55 18.80 26.04
C GLU A 167 17.40 18.85 25.03
N ILE A 168 16.43 17.97 25.17
CA ILE A 168 15.31 17.83 24.22
C ILE A 168 14.58 19.14 23.92
N PRO A 169 14.27 20.03 24.88
CA PRO A 169 13.63 21.33 24.62
C PRO A 169 14.40 22.22 23.64
N ASN A 170 15.72 22.12 23.63
CA ASN A 170 16.61 22.95 22.82
C ASN A 170 16.91 22.37 21.45
N VAL A 171 16.46 21.13 21.16
CA VAL A 171 16.69 20.47 19.86
C VAL A 171 16.06 21.23 18.71
N GLY A 172 14.93 21.90 18.93
CA GLY A 172 14.23 22.69 17.92
C GLY A 172 15.06 23.84 17.32
N GLU A 173 16.09 24.32 18.02
CA GLU A 173 17.03 25.35 17.54
C GLU A 173 17.98 24.78 16.45
N ILE A 174 18.29 23.47 16.54
CA ILE A 174 19.19 22.78 15.62
C ILE A 174 18.42 22.06 14.51
N LEU A 175 17.27 21.47 14.86
CA LEU A 175 16.40 20.72 13.96
C LEU A 175 14.98 21.35 13.97
N PRO A 176 14.78 22.44 13.22
CA PRO A 176 13.49 23.11 13.17
C PRO A 176 12.40 22.20 12.57
N ASN A 177 11.19 22.27 13.12
CA ASN A 177 10.03 21.48 12.69
C ASN A 177 10.16 19.96 12.90
N MET A 178 11.05 19.51 13.79
CA MET A 178 11.17 18.11 14.18
C MET A 178 10.78 17.90 15.64
N LEU A 179 10.15 16.76 15.91
CA LEU A 179 9.84 16.27 17.25
C LEU A 179 10.58 14.96 17.50
N ILE A 180 11.34 14.88 18.56
CA ILE A 180 11.98 13.61 18.95
C ILE A 180 10.97 12.77 19.73
N VAL A 181 10.54 11.67 19.17
CA VAL A 181 9.54 10.78 19.75
C VAL A 181 10.16 9.60 20.51
N ALA A 182 11.38 9.20 20.15
CA ALA A 182 12.09 8.11 20.81
C ALA A 182 13.61 8.26 20.63
N ILE A 183 14.37 7.73 21.59
CA ILE A 183 15.83 7.62 21.52
C ILE A 183 16.20 6.17 21.78
N SER A 184 16.97 5.57 20.87
CA SER A 184 17.59 4.27 21.11
C SER A 184 18.99 4.48 21.70
N ARG A 185 19.24 3.93 22.90
CA ARG A 185 20.48 4.04 23.62
C ARG A 185 20.85 2.67 24.23
N ASN A 186 22.00 2.13 23.87
CA ASN A 186 22.48 0.83 24.38
C ASN A 186 21.45 -0.30 24.22
N GLY A 187 20.75 -0.36 23.06
CA GLY A 187 19.73 -1.35 22.77
C GLY A 187 18.40 -1.16 23.52
N LYS A 188 18.23 -0.05 24.27
CA LYS A 188 16.98 0.30 24.93
C LYS A 188 16.34 1.50 24.25
N VAL A 189 15.02 1.44 24.06
CA VAL A 189 14.23 2.55 23.55
C VAL A 189 13.75 3.39 24.73
N ILE A 190 14.00 4.69 24.68
CA ILE A 190 13.64 5.68 25.69
C ILE A 190 12.67 6.67 25.04
N ILE A 191 11.54 6.95 25.68
CA ILE A 191 10.69 8.09 25.34
C ILE A 191 11.28 9.31 26.04
N PRO A 192 11.79 10.31 25.30
CA PRO A 192 12.47 11.43 25.93
C PRO A 192 11.50 12.36 26.67
N HIS A 193 11.95 12.93 27.76
CA HIS A 193 11.30 13.97 28.51
C HIS A 193 12.11 15.28 28.45
N GLY A 194 11.59 16.37 29.02
CA GLY A 194 12.22 17.68 28.95
C GLY A 194 13.64 17.77 29.54
N ASP A 195 13.98 16.90 30.48
CA ASP A 195 15.29 16.77 31.13
C ASP A 195 16.24 15.77 30.44
N THR A 196 15.75 15.12 29.36
CA THR A 196 16.54 14.14 28.64
C THR A 196 17.60 14.82 27.78
N THR A 197 18.87 14.42 27.96
CA THR A 197 20.01 14.90 27.15
C THR A 197 20.38 13.90 26.07
N ILE A 198 20.66 14.35 24.85
CA ILE A 198 21.15 13.56 23.76
C ILE A 198 22.60 13.19 24.01
N GLN A 199 22.92 11.90 23.92
CA GLN A 199 24.28 11.35 24.14
C GLN A 199 24.78 10.63 22.89
N ALA A 200 26.12 10.52 22.75
CA ALA A 200 26.75 9.80 21.65
C ALA A 200 26.55 8.28 21.75
#